data_3e88631bef77b9887d48ed0d813fb080
#
_entry.id   3e88631bef77b9887d48ed0d813fb080
#
_cell.length_a   1.000
_cell.length_b   1.000
_cell.length_c   1.000
_cell.angle_alpha   90.00
_cell.angle_beta   90.00
_cell.angle_gamma   90.00
#
_symmetry.space_group_name_H-M   'P 1'
#
loop_
_entity.id
_entity.type
_entity.pdbx_description
1 polymer ?
#
loop_
_entity_poly.entity_id
_entity_poly.type
_entity_poly.pdbx_seq_one_letter_code
_entity_poly.pdbx_strand_id
1 'polypeptide(L)'
;MSEPFGGFRKATAEGVMDKLNRRSALAFGLAAAAATVVKPALAQTKDMTAGKDTTLAPGVVQRAYGESPAIIPGFKSVWMRDIIVQPGSKTGDNPMKNAMVCHITEGELRIVQDGKTLTAKKNYVWTCDKGTKEQAFNDGKVVGIMRITDLMA
;
A
#
# COMPACT_ATOMS: atom_id res chain seq x y z
N MET A 1 -20.13 -59.06 8.33
CA MET A 1 -20.63 -58.51 9.58
C MET A 1 -20.75 -57.04 9.44
N SER A 2 -21.94 -56.54 9.25
CA SER A 2 -22.31 -55.20 8.86
C SER A 2 -22.92 -54.50 10.09
N GLU A 3 -22.47 -53.33 10.44
CA GLU A 3 -23.13 -52.50 11.41
C GLU A 3 -23.55 -51.17 10.75
N PRO A 4 -24.76 -50.68 11.02
CA PRO A 4 -25.34 -49.60 10.26
C PRO A 4 -25.19 -48.21 10.91
N PHE A 5 -25.15 -47.22 10.07
CA PHE A 5 -25.11 -45.79 10.35
C PHE A 5 -26.33 -45.29 11.15
N GLY A 6 -26.08 -44.64 12.29
CA GLY A 6 -27.07 -43.92 13.08
C GLY A 6 -27.43 -42.56 12.51
N GLY A 7 -28.73 -42.32 12.43
CA GLY A 7 -29.34 -41.16 11.77
C GLY A 7 -29.17 -39.85 12.54
N PHE A 8 -28.91 -38.81 11.79
CA PHE A 8 -28.99 -37.41 12.22
C PHE A 8 -30.46 -36.96 12.32
N ARG A 9 -30.90 -36.64 13.53
CA ARG A 9 -32.21 -35.98 13.77
C ARG A 9 -32.07 -34.48 13.49
N LYS A 10 -32.86 -33.97 12.53
CA LYS A 10 -33.10 -32.55 12.33
C LYS A 10 -33.92 -32.03 13.52
N ALA A 11 -33.37 -31.04 14.25
CA ALA A 11 -34.14 -30.23 15.19
C ALA A 11 -34.76 -29.06 14.43
N THR A 12 -36.07 -29.06 14.32
CA THR A 12 -36.86 -27.95 13.82
C THR A 12 -36.96 -26.86 14.89
N ALA A 13 -36.52 -25.67 14.54
CA ALA A 13 -36.70 -24.46 15.34
C ALA A 13 -38.04 -23.83 14.97
N GLU A 14 -39.12 -24.26 15.62
CA GLU A 14 -40.39 -23.54 15.62
C GLU A 14 -40.83 -23.37 17.08
N GLY A 15 -41.09 -22.11 17.45
CA GLY A 15 -41.93 -21.81 18.60
C GLY A 15 -41.33 -21.09 19.79
N VAL A 16 -40.73 -19.88 19.59
CA VAL A 16 -40.67 -18.87 20.67
C VAL A 16 -40.91 -17.47 20.05
N MET A 17 -42.09 -17.23 19.56
CA MET A 17 -42.60 -15.89 19.31
C MET A 17 -44.04 -15.82 19.76
N ASP A 18 -44.25 -15.72 21.05
CA ASP A 18 -45.47 -15.12 21.56
C ASP A 18 -45.28 -14.63 22.99
N LYS A 19 -45.75 -13.41 23.25
CA LYS A 19 -45.81 -12.67 24.53
C LYS A 19 -44.77 -11.54 24.73
N LEU A 20 -44.68 -10.63 23.77
CA LEU A 20 -44.31 -9.25 24.09
C LEU A 20 -45.56 -8.44 24.38
N ASN A 21 -45.87 -8.34 25.66
CA ASN A 21 -47.05 -7.67 26.22
C ASN A 21 -46.91 -6.14 26.01
N ARG A 22 -47.91 -5.54 25.34
CA ARG A 22 -48.01 -4.12 24.92
C ARG A 22 -48.17 -3.11 26.08
N ARG A 23 -47.70 -3.39 27.30
CA ARG A 23 -47.95 -2.50 28.45
C ARG A 23 -46.67 -2.03 29.19
N SER A 24 -45.51 -2.10 28.61
CA SER A 24 -44.28 -1.58 29.23
C SER A 24 -43.55 -0.57 28.37
N ALA A 25 -44.27 0.25 27.64
CA ALA A 25 -43.70 1.33 26.84
C ALA A 25 -44.05 2.70 27.48
N LEU A 26 -43.51 3.00 28.64
CA LEU A 26 -43.48 4.37 29.21
C LEU A 26 -42.61 4.37 30.49
N ALA A 27 -41.32 4.40 30.34
CA ALA A 27 -40.34 4.95 31.30
C ALA A 27 -38.89 4.70 30.84
N PHE A 28 -38.48 5.28 29.71
CA PHE A 28 -37.07 5.52 29.51
C PHE A 28 -36.87 6.99 29.20
N GLY A 29 -36.37 7.68 30.23
CA GLY A 29 -35.98 9.06 30.15
C GLY A 29 -34.97 9.30 29.04
N LEU A 30 -35.17 10.39 28.30
CA LEU A 30 -34.25 10.93 27.33
C LEU A 30 -32.93 11.35 28.06
N ALA A 31 -31.98 10.44 28.18
CA ALA A 31 -30.59 10.81 28.34
C ALA A 31 -30.06 11.11 26.93
N ALA A 32 -30.10 12.38 26.54
CA ALA A 32 -29.40 12.87 25.35
C ALA A 32 -27.90 12.72 25.59
N ALA A 33 -27.36 11.53 25.31
CA ALA A 33 -25.94 11.35 25.14
C ALA A 33 -25.53 12.13 23.89
N ALA A 34 -24.93 13.31 24.08
CA ALA A 34 -24.26 14.02 23.02
C ALA A 34 -23.12 13.11 22.52
N ALA A 35 -23.41 12.26 21.53
CA ALA A 35 -22.41 11.57 20.78
C ALA A 35 -21.59 12.65 20.04
N THR A 36 -20.46 13.02 20.62
CA THR A 36 -19.44 13.76 19.88
C THR A 36 -19.00 12.87 18.74
N VAL A 37 -19.58 13.13 17.56
CA VAL A 37 -19.12 12.54 16.30
C VAL A 37 -17.69 13.09 16.10
N VAL A 38 -16.71 12.34 16.61
CA VAL A 38 -15.32 12.52 16.20
C VAL A 38 -15.31 12.18 14.71
N LYS A 39 -15.45 13.21 13.86
CA LYS A 39 -15.18 13.06 12.43
C LYS A 39 -13.75 12.52 12.36
N PRO A 40 -13.51 11.33 11.80
CA PRO A 40 -12.16 10.95 11.47
C PRO A 40 -11.64 12.07 10.57
N ALA A 41 -10.53 12.69 10.96
CA ALA A 41 -9.83 13.61 10.08
C ALA A 41 -9.43 12.75 8.87
N LEU A 42 -10.26 12.79 7.82
CA LEU A 42 -9.85 12.32 6.51
C LEU A 42 -8.63 13.16 6.18
N ALA A 43 -7.45 12.55 6.27
CA ALA A 43 -6.24 13.15 5.77
C ALA A 43 -6.61 13.62 4.36
N GLN A 44 -6.53 14.93 4.11
CA GLN A 44 -6.75 15.47 2.79
C GLN A 44 -5.72 14.83 1.89
N THR A 45 -6.14 13.80 1.15
CA THR A 45 -5.35 13.24 0.06
C THR A 45 -5.18 14.38 -0.94
N LYS A 46 -3.99 14.98 -0.93
CA LYS A 46 -3.56 15.87 -2.00
C LYS A 46 -3.81 15.13 -3.30
N ASP A 47 -4.47 15.77 -4.26
CA ASP A 47 -4.86 15.14 -5.53
C ASP A 47 -3.67 14.38 -6.14
N MET A 48 -3.71 13.05 -6.03
CA MET A 48 -2.60 12.15 -6.39
C MET A 48 -2.68 11.69 -7.85
N THR A 49 -3.65 12.17 -8.62
CA THR A 49 -3.96 11.66 -9.97
C THR A 49 -3.06 12.25 -11.06
N ALA A 50 -2.44 13.38 -10.83
CA ALA A 50 -1.53 14.01 -11.77
C ALA A 50 -0.11 14.06 -11.22
N GLY A 51 0.70 13.03 -11.48
CA GLY A 51 2.11 13.03 -11.09
C GLY A 51 2.87 14.21 -11.72
N LYS A 52 3.79 14.80 -10.95
CA LYS A 52 4.68 15.85 -11.44
C LYS A 52 5.99 15.25 -11.95
N ASP A 53 6.29 15.45 -13.22
CA ASP A 53 7.50 14.96 -13.86
C ASP A 53 8.70 15.89 -13.61
N THR A 54 9.86 15.30 -13.35
CA THR A 54 11.15 15.97 -13.22
C THR A 54 12.22 15.12 -13.89
N THR A 55 13.00 15.69 -14.80
CA THR A 55 14.14 14.99 -15.43
C THR A 55 15.28 14.88 -14.42
N LEU A 56 15.73 13.66 -14.15
CA LEU A 56 16.84 13.37 -13.25
C LEU A 56 18.18 13.23 -14.00
N ALA A 57 18.14 12.63 -15.20
CA ALA A 57 19.27 12.43 -16.10
C ALA A 57 18.75 12.25 -17.53
N PRO A 58 19.60 12.23 -18.56
CA PRO A 58 19.19 11.90 -19.92
C PRO A 58 18.45 10.54 -19.96
N GLY A 59 17.22 10.55 -20.45
CA GLY A 59 16.35 9.36 -20.51
C GLY A 59 15.83 8.85 -19.16
N VAL A 60 15.99 9.61 -18.07
CA VAL A 60 15.47 9.25 -16.74
C VAL A 60 14.57 10.36 -16.22
N VAL A 61 13.30 10.02 -15.98
CA VAL A 61 12.30 10.92 -15.43
C VAL A 61 11.77 10.38 -14.11
N GLN A 62 11.69 11.26 -13.11
CA GLN A 62 10.93 10.99 -11.88
C GLN A 62 9.51 11.57 -12.04
N ARG A 63 8.51 10.74 -11.76
CA ARG A 63 7.12 11.17 -11.62
C ARG A 63 6.71 11.09 -10.15
N ALA A 64 6.55 12.23 -9.50
CA ALA A 64 6.12 12.32 -8.11
C ALA A 64 4.60 12.31 -8.03
N TYR A 65 4.02 11.44 -7.19
CA TYR A 65 2.57 11.35 -7.00
C TYR A 65 2.12 12.14 -5.77
N GLY A 66 2.81 12.03 -4.67
CA GLY A 66 2.49 12.77 -3.45
C GLY A 66 3.09 12.16 -2.20
N GLU A 67 2.90 12.90 -1.11
CA GLU A 67 3.33 12.54 0.24
C GLU A 67 2.11 12.52 1.16
N SER A 68 2.04 11.54 2.06
CA SER A 68 0.99 11.42 3.07
C SER A 68 1.61 11.12 4.44
N PRO A 69 1.00 11.60 5.55
CA PRO A 69 1.40 11.21 6.88
C PRO A 69 1.39 9.69 7.03
N ALA A 70 2.42 9.13 7.68
CA ALA A 70 2.49 7.71 7.98
C ALA A 70 1.79 7.40 9.31
N ILE A 71 1.05 6.29 9.35
CA ILE A 71 0.55 5.68 10.59
C ILE A 71 1.45 4.51 11.03
N ILE A 72 2.55 4.26 10.29
CA ILE A 72 3.53 3.20 10.55
C ILE A 72 4.51 3.74 11.61
N PRO A 73 4.68 3.06 12.76
CA PRO A 73 5.61 3.50 13.79
C PRO A 73 7.04 3.69 13.24
N GLY A 74 7.69 4.79 13.65
CA GLY A 74 9.05 5.12 13.22
C GLY A 74 9.15 5.99 11.98
N PHE A 75 8.03 6.25 11.27
CA PHE A 75 8.02 7.12 10.09
C PHE A 75 7.01 8.27 10.27
N LYS A 76 7.36 9.45 9.74
CA LYS A 76 6.50 10.64 9.73
C LYS A 76 5.57 10.66 8.53
N SER A 77 6.09 10.25 7.38
CA SER A 77 5.34 10.26 6.13
C SER A 77 5.84 9.19 5.16
N VAL A 78 5.02 8.90 4.16
CA VAL A 78 5.35 8.09 2.99
C VAL A 78 5.23 8.95 1.75
N TRP A 79 6.19 8.83 0.84
CA TRP A 79 6.19 9.53 -0.43
C TRP A 79 6.30 8.53 -1.58
N MET A 80 5.41 8.66 -2.58
CA MET A 80 5.39 7.74 -3.73
C MET A 80 5.80 8.44 -5.02
N ARG A 81 6.65 7.76 -5.79
CA ARG A 81 7.13 8.23 -7.10
C ARG A 81 7.44 7.06 -8.01
N ASP A 82 7.42 7.31 -9.32
CA ASP A 82 7.97 6.39 -10.32
C ASP A 82 9.29 6.96 -10.86
N ILE A 83 10.25 6.08 -11.08
CA ILE A 83 11.46 6.36 -11.86
C ILE A 83 11.28 5.66 -13.20
N ILE A 84 11.17 6.45 -14.25
CA ILE A 84 10.94 6.02 -15.62
C ILE A 84 12.29 6.06 -16.34
N VAL A 85 12.80 4.90 -16.74
CA VAL A 85 14.13 4.74 -17.35
C VAL A 85 13.97 4.30 -18.80
N GLN A 86 14.38 5.15 -19.74
CA GLN A 86 14.34 4.85 -21.17
C GLN A 86 15.39 3.78 -21.53
N PRO A 87 15.20 3.03 -22.62
CA PRO A 87 16.21 2.11 -23.14
C PRO A 87 17.60 2.77 -23.26
N GLY A 88 18.63 2.07 -22.82
CA GLY A 88 20.02 2.55 -22.82
C GLY A 88 20.36 3.60 -21.76
N SER A 89 19.40 3.97 -20.90
CA SER A 89 19.59 4.96 -19.84
C SER A 89 19.84 4.33 -18.48
N LYS A 90 20.37 5.14 -17.54
CA LYS A 90 20.63 4.71 -16.15
C LYS A 90 20.38 5.83 -15.16
N THR A 91 20.03 5.48 -13.93
CA THR A 91 19.93 6.45 -12.83
C THR A 91 21.31 6.92 -12.34
N GLY A 92 21.34 8.01 -11.58
CA GLY A 92 22.53 8.43 -10.87
C GLY A 92 22.95 7.42 -9.79
N ASP A 93 24.23 7.43 -9.43
CA ASP A 93 24.81 6.62 -8.35
C ASP A 93 24.90 7.46 -7.07
N ASN A 94 23.74 7.71 -6.45
CA ASN A 94 23.67 8.51 -5.23
C ASN A 94 23.17 7.64 -4.07
N PRO A 95 23.73 7.84 -2.84
CA PRO A 95 23.18 7.17 -1.66
C PRO A 95 21.72 7.54 -1.43
N MET A 96 20.89 6.55 -1.06
CA MET A 96 19.49 6.74 -0.76
C MET A 96 19.32 7.64 0.47
N LYS A 97 18.45 8.65 0.36
CA LYS A 97 18.18 9.60 1.45
C LYS A 97 17.29 9.01 2.54
N ASN A 98 16.45 8.05 2.18
CA ASN A 98 15.47 7.41 3.04
C ASN A 98 15.49 5.90 2.83
N ALA A 99 14.95 5.16 3.80
CA ALA A 99 14.55 3.78 3.57
C ALA A 99 13.39 3.76 2.57
N MET A 100 13.30 2.74 1.73
CA MET A 100 12.27 2.68 0.70
C MET A 100 11.92 1.24 0.30
N VAL A 101 10.71 1.11 -0.25
CA VAL A 101 10.25 -0.08 -0.96
C VAL A 101 10.25 0.23 -2.45
N CYS A 102 10.87 -0.63 -3.24
CA CYS A 102 10.98 -0.53 -4.69
C CYS A 102 10.20 -1.66 -5.37
N HIS A 103 9.56 -1.37 -6.49
CA HIS A 103 8.74 -2.30 -7.24
C HIS A 103 8.83 -2.01 -8.74
N ILE A 104 9.15 -3.00 -9.57
CA ILE A 104 9.07 -2.85 -11.03
C ILE A 104 7.62 -2.99 -11.47
N THR A 105 7.05 -1.89 -11.99
CA THR A 105 5.68 -1.87 -12.52
C THR A 105 5.64 -2.18 -14.00
N GLU A 106 6.70 -1.82 -14.75
CA GLU A 106 6.81 -2.08 -16.18
C GLU A 106 8.26 -2.39 -16.58
N GLY A 107 8.42 -3.26 -17.58
CA GLY A 107 9.71 -3.63 -18.16
C GLY A 107 10.60 -4.46 -17.23
N GLU A 108 11.90 -4.29 -17.42
CA GLU A 108 12.96 -4.95 -16.68
C GLU A 108 14.11 -3.96 -16.48
N LEU A 109 14.72 -3.95 -15.31
CA LEU A 109 15.90 -3.14 -15.01
C LEU A 109 16.98 -4.03 -14.38
N ARG A 110 18.23 -3.78 -14.75
CA ARG A 110 19.37 -4.30 -14.00
C ARG A 110 19.67 -3.31 -12.87
N ILE A 111 19.65 -3.83 -11.65
CA ILE A 111 19.89 -3.05 -10.44
C ILE A 111 21.27 -3.43 -9.89
N VAL A 112 22.08 -2.42 -9.60
CA VAL A 112 23.33 -2.58 -8.85
C VAL A 112 23.15 -1.91 -7.50
N GLN A 113 23.14 -2.72 -6.43
CA GLN A 113 22.92 -2.27 -5.06
C GLN A 113 24.12 -2.70 -4.20
N ASP A 114 24.86 -1.73 -3.64
CA ASP A 114 26.06 -1.96 -2.83
C ASP A 114 27.04 -2.97 -3.48
N GLY A 115 27.25 -2.83 -4.80
CA GLY A 115 28.12 -3.69 -5.59
C GLY A 115 27.53 -5.04 -6.01
N LYS A 116 26.33 -5.39 -5.55
CA LYS A 116 25.62 -6.59 -5.97
C LYS A 116 24.69 -6.29 -7.13
N THR A 117 24.67 -7.16 -8.14
CA THR A 117 23.81 -7.00 -9.32
C THR A 117 22.66 -7.99 -9.28
N LEU A 118 21.46 -7.49 -9.58
CA LEU A 118 20.27 -8.31 -9.80
C LEU A 118 19.50 -7.81 -11.03
N THR A 119 18.72 -8.68 -11.64
CA THR A 119 17.78 -8.33 -12.71
C THR A 119 16.37 -8.30 -12.14
N ALA A 120 15.79 -7.11 -12.07
CA ALA A 120 14.45 -6.88 -11.55
C ALA A 120 13.45 -6.80 -12.71
N LYS A 121 12.57 -7.80 -12.82
CA LYS A 121 11.50 -7.87 -13.83
C LYS A 121 10.20 -7.33 -13.26
N LYS A 122 9.21 -7.11 -14.13
CA LYS A 122 7.86 -6.71 -13.72
C LYS A 122 7.36 -7.53 -12.52
N ASN A 123 6.80 -6.86 -11.52
CA ASN A 123 6.33 -7.37 -10.23
C ASN A 123 7.44 -7.78 -9.23
N TYR A 124 8.72 -7.57 -9.54
CA TYR A 124 9.77 -7.76 -8.57
C TYR A 124 9.76 -6.63 -7.53
N VAL A 125 9.88 -6.98 -6.25
CA VAL A 125 9.88 -6.05 -5.12
C VAL A 125 11.14 -6.25 -4.29
N TRP A 126 11.78 -5.13 -3.87
CA TRP A 126 12.92 -5.15 -2.95
C TRP A 126 12.91 -3.90 -2.08
N THR A 127 13.84 -3.82 -1.16
CA THR A 127 13.98 -2.69 -0.25
C THR A 127 15.40 -2.14 -0.28
N CYS A 128 15.52 -0.85 -0.02
CA CYS A 128 16.78 -0.17 0.23
C CYS A 128 16.68 0.52 1.59
N ASP A 129 17.76 0.45 2.37
CA ASP A 129 17.88 1.27 3.57
C ASP A 129 18.47 2.65 3.22
N LYS A 130 18.34 3.59 4.14
CA LYS A 130 19.02 4.89 4.06
C LYS A 130 20.52 4.68 3.94
N GLY A 131 21.15 5.38 3.00
CA GLY A 131 22.59 5.28 2.72
C GLY A 131 22.97 4.21 1.70
N THR A 132 22.07 3.26 1.36
CA THR A 132 22.29 2.28 0.29
C THR A 132 22.64 2.98 -1.01
N LYS A 133 23.70 2.54 -1.69
CA LYS A 133 24.03 2.97 -3.05
C LYS A 133 23.36 2.06 -4.05
N GLU A 134 22.48 2.63 -4.86
CA GLU A 134 21.78 1.89 -5.89
C GLU A 134 21.78 2.63 -7.22
N GLN A 135 22.00 1.89 -8.30
CA GLN A 135 21.89 2.38 -9.66
C GLN A 135 21.06 1.41 -10.49
N ALA A 136 20.07 1.92 -11.21
CA ALA A 136 19.23 1.17 -12.11
C ALA A 136 19.65 1.43 -13.56
N PHE A 137 19.77 0.37 -14.36
CA PHE A 137 20.14 0.41 -15.78
C PHE A 137 19.02 -0.21 -16.60
N ASN A 138 18.62 0.43 -17.66
CA ASN A 138 17.73 -0.17 -18.66
C ASN A 138 18.55 -0.66 -19.84
N ASP A 139 18.98 -1.90 -19.78
CA ASP A 139 19.72 -2.57 -20.86
C ASP A 139 18.77 -3.15 -21.94
N GLY A 140 17.45 -3.01 -21.72
CA GLY A 140 16.40 -3.55 -22.60
C GLY A 140 16.04 -2.62 -23.77
N LYS A 141 14.95 -2.98 -24.46
CA LYS A 141 14.40 -2.24 -25.61
C LYS A 141 13.08 -1.52 -25.30
N VAL A 142 12.53 -1.74 -24.13
CA VAL A 142 11.28 -1.11 -23.66
C VAL A 142 11.55 -0.27 -22.43
N VAL A 143 10.69 0.67 -22.14
CA VAL A 143 10.78 1.50 -20.94
C VAL A 143 10.73 0.61 -19.69
N GLY A 144 11.62 0.87 -18.73
CA GLY A 144 11.56 0.31 -17.40
C GLY A 144 10.98 1.32 -16.43
N ILE A 145 10.00 0.91 -15.60
CA ILE A 145 9.40 1.77 -14.59
C ILE A 145 9.55 1.11 -13.21
N MET A 146 10.25 1.82 -12.35
CA MET A 146 10.43 1.45 -10.95
C MET A 146 9.62 2.38 -10.07
N ARG A 147 8.60 1.85 -9.41
CA ARG A 147 7.85 2.56 -8.37
C ARG A 147 8.61 2.50 -7.06
N ILE A 148 8.72 3.63 -6.40
CA ILE A 148 9.40 3.79 -5.11
C ILE A 148 8.39 4.35 -4.11
N THR A 149 8.33 3.72 -2.95
CA THR A 149 7.68 4.27 -1.76
C THR A 149 8.77 4.59 -0.75
N ASP A 150 9.11 5.87 -0.62
CA ASP A 150 10.05 6.38 0.38
C ASP A 150 9.37 6.40 1.76
N LEU A 151 10.09 5.94 2.78
CA LEU A 151 9.70 5.93 4.18
C LEU A 151 10.47 7.04 4.89
N MET A 152 9.80 8.17 5.17
CA MET A 152 10.40 9.39 5.71
C MET A 152 10.40 9.33 7.24
N ALA A 153 11.58 9.33 7.87
CA ALA A 153 11.73 9.30 9.34
C ALA A 153 11.71 10.70 9.98
#